data_fd4b3e5d6248396ac47e85031968ca32
#
_entry.id   fd4b3e5d6248396ac47e85031968ca32
#
_cell.length_a   1.000
_cell.length_b   1.000
_cell.length_c   1.000
_cell.angle_alpha   90.00
_cell.angle_beta   90.00
_cell.angle_gamma   90.00
#
_symmetry.space_group_name_H-M   'P 1'
#
loop_
_entity.id
_entity.type
_entity.pdbx_description
1 polymer ?
#
loop_
_entity_poly.entity_id
_entity_poly.type
_entity_poly.pdbx_seq_one_letter_code
_entity_poly.pdbx_strand_id
1 'polypeptide(L)'
;MLRLFGIPYITAPMEAEAQCAELVGLNLVDGVITDDSDVFLFGAQRVYKNMFNQSKTVECFLLTDLSRELGLDRDTLIRLAYLLGSDYTEGLPGVGPVVAMELLKEFPGHNGLHKFKDWWMKVQSGKDREEDSQSKFRKSFVSLSSRDDGW
;
A
#
# COMPACT_ATOMS: atom_id res chain seq x y z
N MET A 1 -20.42 -25.09 -9.45
CA MET A 1 -19.41 -25.73 -10.31
C MET A 1 -18.33 -26.42 -9.48
N LEU A 2 -17.55 -25.73 -8.62
CA LEU A 2 -16.48 -26.33 -7.81
C LEU A 2 -16.91 -27.57 -7.01
N ARG A 3 -18.10 -27.50 -6.37
CA ARG A 3 -18.68 -28.64 -5.62
C ARG A 3 -18.90 -29.87 -6.49
N LEU A 4 -19.28 -29.70 -7.76
CA LEU A 4 -19.51 -30.82 -8.68
C LEU A 4 -18.20 -31.52 -9.08
N PHE A 5 -17.10 -30.77 -9.08
CA PHE A 5 -15.76 -31.30 -9.36
C PHE A 5 -15.02 -31.77 -8.10
N GLY A 6 -15.66 -31.73 -6.93
CA GLY A 6 -15.01 -32.12 -5.66
C GLY A 6 -13.88 -31.19 -5.22
N ILE A 7 -13.83 -29.98 -5.75
CA ILE A 7 -12.81 -28.99 -5.40
C ILE A 7 -13.23 -28.28 -4.10
N PRO A 8 -12.41 -28.31 -3.06
CA PRO A 8 -12.69 -27.60 -1.83
C PRO A 8 -12.86 -26.09 -2.08
N TYR A 9 -13.82 -25.48 -1.42
CA TYR A 9 -14.05 -24.04 -1.49
C TYR A 9 -14.54 -23.50 -0.15
N ILE A 10 -14.23 -22.24 0.10
CA ILE A 10 -14.71 -21.48 1.26
C ILE A 10 -15.36 -20.21 0.74
N THR A 11 -16.48 -19.84 1.32
CA THR A 11 -17.10 -18.54 1.07
C THR A 11 -16.58 -17.56 2.11
N ALA A 12 -15.84 -16.54 1.68
CA ALA A 12 -15.34 -15.52 2.59
C ALA A 12 -16.52 -14.73 3.19
N PRO A 13 -16.48 -14.38 4.48
CA PRO A 13 -17.54 -13.58 5.11
C PRO A 13 -17.55 -12.14 4.63
N MET A 14 -16.42 -11.62 4.18
CA MET A 14 -16.22 -10.28 3.62
C MET A 14 -15.28 -10.34 2.42
N GLU A 15 -14.05 -9.86 2.53
CA GLU A 15 -13.06 -9.81 1.45
C GLU A 15 -12.41 -11.18 1.24
N ALA A 16 -12.38 -11.66 -0.01
CA ALA A 16 -11.78 -12.94 -0.36
C ALA A 16 -10.27 -12.94 -0.15
N GLU A 17 -9.60 -11.83 -0.49
CA GLU A 17 -8.16 -11.62 -0.31
C GLU A 17 -7.77 -11.66 1.18
N ALA A 18 -8.59 -11.07 2.06
CA ALA A 18 -8.38 -11.13 3.49
C ALA A 18 -8.50 -12.56 4.04
N GLN A 19 -9.49 -13.31 3.56
CA GLN A 19 -9.66 -14.72 3.93
C GLN A 19 -8.47 -15.56 3.44
N CYS A 20 -8.00 -15.34 2.22
CA CYS A 20 -6.83 -16.02 1.69
C CYS A 20 -5.56 -15.71 2.50
N ALA A 21 -5.34 -14.43 2.84
CA ALA A 21 -4.20 -14.01 3.66
C ALA A 21 -4.22 -14.66 5.04
N GLU A 22 -5.40 -14.73 5.68
CA GLU A 22 -5.58 -15.39 6.97
C GLU A 22 -5.25 -16.90 6.90
N LEU A 23 -5.69 -17.60 5.86
CA LEU A 23 -5.40 -19.02 5.67
C LEU A 23 -3.90 -19.28 5.55
N VAL A 24 -3.14 -18.39 4.87
CA VAL A 24 -1.67 -18.48 4.81
C VAL A 24 -1.06 -18.19 6.18
N GLY A 25 -1.55 -17.15 6.89
CA GLY A 25 -1.08 -16.81 8.24
C GLY A 25 -1.26 -17.93 9.25
N LEU A 26 -2.34 -18.71 9.11
CA LEU A 26 -2.62 -19.90 9.92
C LEU A 26 -1.87 -21.16 9.45
N ASN A 27 -1.06 -21.07 8.40
CA ASN A 27 -0.36 -22.20 7.78
C ASN A 27 -1.31 -23.33 7.31
N LEU A 28 -2.52 -23.00 6.94
CA LEU A 28 -3.49 -23.96 6.39
C LEU A 28 -3.31 -24.15 4.87
N VAL A 29 -2.65 -23.20 4.22
CA VAL A 29 -2.25 -23.23 2.81
C VAL A 29 -0.84 -22.65 2.65
N ASP A 30 -0.16 -22.98 1.54
CA ASP A 30 1.24 -22.61 1.29
C ASP A 30 1.39 -21.21 0.70
N GLY A 31 0.34 -20.64 0.13
CA GLY A 31 0.36 -19.32 -0.48
C GLY A 31 -0.97 -18.98 -1.16
N VAL A 32 -1.07 -17.77 -1.67
CA VAL A 32 -2.24 -17.25 -2.40
C VAL A 32 -1.90 -17.08 -3.87
N ILE A 33 -2.79 -17.51 -4.74
CA ILE A 33 -2.73 -17.23 -6.18
C ILE A 33 -3.74 -16.13 -6.46
N THR A 34 -3.25 -14.94 -6.75
CA THR A 34 -4.09 -13.78 -7.10
C THR A 34 -3.27 -12.75 -7.86
N ASP A 35 -3.92 -12.03 -8.77
CA ASP A 35 -3.33 -10.86 -9.42
C ASP A 35 -3.66 -9.56 -8.67
N ASP A 36 -4.51 -9.63 -7.65
CA ASP A 36 -4.83 -8.52 -6.78
C ASP A 36 -3.67 -8.22 -5.82
N SER A 37 -3.31 -6.95 -5.73
CA SER A 37 -2.24 -6.48 -4.85
C SER A 37 -2.70 -6.22 -3.42
N ASP A 38 -3.99 -6.09 -3.18
CA ASP A 38 -4.55 -5.81 -1.85
C ASP A 38 -4.31 -6.97 -0.87
N VAL A 39 -4.09 -8.17 -1.39
CA VAL A 39 -3.72 -9.34 -0.57
C VAL A 39 -2.49 -9.10 0.32
N PHE A 40 -1.53 -8.25 -0.12
CA PHE A 40 -0.38 -7.87 0.68
C PHE A 40 -0.75 -6.98 1.86
N LEU A 41 -1.78 -6.13 1.70
CA LEU A 41 -2.29 -5.26 2.76
C LEU A 41 -2.92 -6.09 3.88
N PHE A 42 -3.53 -7.21 3.53
CA PHE A 42 -4.08 -8.18 4.49
C PHE A 42 -3.00 -9.07 5.12
N GLY A 43 -1.75 -8.99 4.65
CA GLY A 43 -0.60 -9.65 5.26
C GLY A 43 -0.28 -11.03 4.71
N ALA A 44 -0.72 -11.35 3.49
CA ALA A 44 -0.32 -12.59 2.83
C ALA A 44 1.21 -12.66 2.68
N GLN A 45 1.81 -13.70 3.23
CA GLN A 45 3.26 -13.83 3.28
C GLN A 45 3.86 -14.37 1.98
N ARG A 46 3.08 -15.12 1.19
CA ARG A 46 3.50 -15.70 -0.08
C ARG A 46 2.39 -15.57 -1.11
N VAL A 47 2.66 -14.87 -2.19
CA VAL A 47 1.69 -14.57 -3.26
C VAL A 47 2.27 -14.98 -4.59
N TYR A 48 1.47 -15.70 -5.38
CA TYR A 48 1.79 -16.09 -6.75
C TYR A 48 0.91 -15.27 -7.70
N LYS A 49 1.57 -14.48 -8.57
CA LYS A 49 0.92 -13.63 -9.57
C LYS A 49 1.18 -14.14 -10.98
N ASN A 50 0.36 -13.70 -11.91
CA ASN A 50 0.49 -14.04 -13.35
C ASN A 50 0.38 -15.54 -13.67
N MET A 51 -0.25 -16.35 -12.80
CA MET A 51 -0.33 -17.80 -12.99
C MET A 51 -1.06 -18.19 -14.28
N PHE A 52 -2.07 -17.41 -14.67
CA PHE A 52 -2.90 -17.69 -15.85
C PHE A 52 -2.55 -16.82 -17.06
N ASN A 53 -1.43 -16.13 -17.02
CA ASN A 53 -0.97 -15.28 -18.11
C ASN A 53 -0.32 -16.11 -19.24
N GLN A 54 -0.30 -15.56 -20.46
CA GLN A 54 0.33 -16.18 -21.64
C GLN A 54 1.85 -16.31 -21.53
N SER A 55 2.49 -15.58 -20.62
CA SER A 55 3.94 -15.56 -20.41
C SER A 55 4.55 -16.89 -19.95
N LYS A 56 3.74 -17.86 -19.54
CA LYS A 56 4.15 -19.17 -18.96
C LYS A 56 5.10 -19.06 -17.74
N THR A 57 5.17 -17.89 -17.14
CA THR A 57 5.98 -17.62 -15.94
C THR A 57 5.06 -17.17 -14.82
N VAL A 58 5.27 -17.75 -13.63
CA VAL A 58 4.59 -17.37 -12.40
C VAL A 58 5.57 -16.55 -11.57
N GLU A 59 5.13 -15.41 -11.10
CA GLU A 59 5.91 -14.57 -10.19
C GLU A 59 5.55 -14.91 -8.75
N CYS A 60 6.55 -15.21 -7.94
CA CYS A 60 6.38 -15.48 -6.52
C CYS A 60 6.92 -14.31 -5.70
N PHE A 61 6.05 -13.68 -4.93
CA PHE A 61 6.38 -12.59 -4.03
C PHE A 61 6.32 -13.07 -2.59
N LEU A 62 7.41 -12.86 -1.84
CA LEU A 62 7.46 -13.09 -0.40
C LEU A 62 7.43 -11.75 0.32
N LEU A 63 6.53 -11.57 1.27
CA LEU A 63 6.45 -10.33 2.06
C LEU A 63 7.74 -10.04 2.82
N THR A 64 8.45 -11.08 3.26
CA THR A 64 9.77 -10.98 3.88
C THR A 64 10.82 -10.40 2.94
N ASP A 65 10.77 -10.74 1.65
CA ASP A 65 11.70 -10.22 0.64
C ASP A 65 11.38 -8.75 0.31
N LEU A 66 10.10 -8.40 0.20
CA LEU A 66 9.66 -7.01 0.04
C LEU A 66 10.13 -6.14 1.21
N SER A 67 10.02 -6.64 2.42
CA SER A 67 10.50 -5.94 3.62
C SER A 67 12.02 -5.79 3.63
N ARG A 68 12.76 -6.86 3.30
CA ARG A 68 14.24 -6.87 3.34
C ARG A 68 14.86 -6.05 2.21
N GLU A 69 14.37 -6.21 0.97
CA GLU A 69 14.99 -5.61 -0.20
C GLU A 69 14.51 -4.17 -0.45
N LEU A 70 13.22 -3.89 -0.17
CA LEU A 70 12.59 -2.61 -0.47
C LEU A 70 12.19 -1.80 0.78
N GLY A 71 12.30 -2.40 1.98
CA GLY A 71 11.82 -1.78 3.21
C GLY A 71 10.29 -1.65 3.26
N LEU A 72 9.58 -2.47 2.48
CA LEU A 72 8.12 -2.46 2.39
C LEU A 72 7.53 -3.54 3.30
N ASP A 73 7.46 -3.27 4.59
CA ASP A 73 6.68 -4.06 5.52
C ASP A 73 5.17 -3.80 5.35
N ARG A 74 4.34 -4.61 6.00
CA ARG A 74 2.88 -4.49 5.93
C ARG A 74 2.38 -3.09 6.31
N ASP A 75 2.93 -2.51 7.36
CA ASP A 75 2.55 -1.16 7.83
C ASP A 75 2.87 -0.08 6.79
N THR A 76 4.02 -0.21 6.14
CA THR A 76 4.43 0.69 5.06
C THR A 76 3.53 0.54 3.84
N LEU A 77 3.19 -0.71 3.45
CA LEU A 77 2.26 -0.99 2.35
C LEU A 77 0.87 -0.40 2.62
N ILE A 78 0.33 -0.56 3.84
CA ILE A 78 -0.95 0.05 4.22
C ILE A 78 -0.90 1.57 4.11
N ARG A 79 0.17 2.20 4.60
CA ARG A 79 0.34 3.66 4.48
C ARG A 79 0.49 4.13 3.04
N LEU A 80 1.18 3.36 2.20
CA LEU A 80 1.25 3.63 0.76
C LEU A 80 -0.13 3.55 0.11
N ALA A 81 -0.95 2.56 0.46
CA ALA A 81 -2.31 2.43 -0.06
C ALA A 81 -3.18 3.64 0.31
N TYR A 82 -3.02 4.21 1.50
CA TYR A 82 -3.70 5.47 1.87
C TYR A 82 -3.24 6.66 1.03
N LEU A 83 -1.97 6.71 0.64
CA LEU A 83 -1.42 7.82 -0.14
C LEU A 83 -1.71 7.68 -1.64
N LEU A 84 -1.59 6.48 -2.18
CA LEU A 84 -1.73 6.20 -3.60
C LEU A 84 -3.19 5.96 -4.03
N GLY A 85 -4.01 5.54 -3.10
CA GLY A 85 -5.35 5.03 -3.36
C GLY A 85 -5.38 3.50 -3.45
N SER A 86 -6.55 2.95 -3.19
CA SER A 86 -6.90 1.53 -3.28
C SER A 86 -8.41 1.42 -3.47
N ASP A 87 -8.95 0.22 -3.52
CA ASP A 87 -10.40 0.01 -3.56
C ASP A 87 -11.14 0.60 -2.34
N TYR A 88 -10.41 0.91 -1.26
CA TYR A 88 -10.96 1.42 0.00
C TYR A 88 -10.73 2.92 0.21
N THR A 89 -9.87 3.56 -0.57
CA THR A 89 -9.52 4.98 -0.41
C THR A 89 -9.07 5.59 -1.74
N GLU A 90 -9.47 6.85 -1.98
CA GLU A 90 -9.14 7.56 -3.21
C GLU A 90 -7.66 7.95 -3.33
N GLY A 91 -6.93 7.94 -2.20
CA GLY A 91 -5.55 8.42 -2.15
C GLY A 91 -5.45 9.96 -2.18
N LEU A 92 -4.23 10.45 -2.35
CA LEU A 92 -3.96 11.89 -2.47
C LEU A 92 -3.75 12.24 -3.94
N PRO A 93 -4.53 13.19 -4.51
CA PRO A 93 -4.36 13.64 -5.88
C PRO A 93 -2.92 14.08 -6.15
N GLY A 94 -2.37 13.78 -7.34
CA GLY A 94 -1.00 14.16 -7.71
C GLY A 94 0.14 13.43 -6.97
N VAL A 95 -0.16 12.54 -6.01
CA VAL A 95 0.84 11.75 -5.29
C VAL A 95 1.05 10.40 -5.98
N GLY A 96 2.18 10.26 -6.69
CA GLY A 96 2.61 8.99 -7.26
C GLY A 96 3.51 8.18 -6.33
N PRO A 97 3.92 6.96 -6.73
CA PRO A 97 4.72 6.05 -5.88
C PRO A 97 6.01 6.66 -5.34
N VAL A 98 6.71 7.45 -6.15
CA VAL A 98 7.97 8.10 -5.74
C VAL A 98 7.72 9.11 -4.64
N VAL A 99 6.74 10.01 -4.83
CA VAL A 99 6.38 11.04 -3.86
C VAL A 99 5.84 10.42 -2.57
N ALA A 100 5.02 9.36 -2.67
CA ALA A 100 4.51 8.64 -1.52
C ALA A 100 5.64 8.01 -0.68
N MET A 101 6.63 7.39 -1.32
CA MET A 101 7.80 6.83 -0.63
C MET A 101 8.67 7.91 0.02
N GLU A 102 8.86 9.05 -0.64
CA GLU A 102 9.59 10.18 -0.05
C GLU A 102 8.84 10.76 1.16
N LEU A 103 7.50 10.85 1.07
CA LEU A 103 6.64 11.30 2.16
C LEU A 103 6.77 10.39 3.39
N LEU A 104 6.74 9.07 3.20
CA LEU A 104 6.91 8.14 4.31
C LEU A 104 8.31 8.18 4.94
N LYS A 105 9.34 8.51 4.16
CA LYS A 105 10.70 8.76 4.68
C LYS A 105 10.80 10.06 5.46
N GLU A 106 10.13 11.11 4.99
CA GLU A 106 10.12 12.43 5.66
C GLU A 106 9.34 12.39 6.99
N PHE A 107 8.26 11.61 7.03
CA PHE A 107 7.38 11.47 8.21
C PHE A 107 7.36 10.01 8.70
N PRO A 108 8.45 9.53 9.35
CA PRO A 108 8.56 8.14 9.76
C PRO A 108 7.69 7.79 10.96
N GLY A 109 7.46 6.47 11.13
CA GLY A 109 6.76 5.88 12.28
C GLY A 109 5.24 5.81 12.11
N HIS A 110 4.57 5.16 13.05
CA HIS A 110 3.11 4.90 12.99
C HIS A 110 2.27 6.17 12.85
N ASN A 111 2.71 7.28 13.45
CA ASN A 111 2.01 8.56 13.38
C ASN A 111 2.49 9.44 12.20
N GLY A 112 3.24 8.90 11.25
CA GLY A 112 3.82 9.65 10.14
C GLY A 112 2.77 10.39 9.32
N LEU A 113 1.68 9.72 8.93
CA LEU A 113 0.59 10.32 8.16
C LEU A 113 -0.14 11.42 8.93
N HIS A 114 -0.32 11.29 10.25
CA HIS A 114 -0.89 12.35 11.08
C HIS A 114 0.02 13.57 11.15
N LYS A 115 1.34 13.36 11.33
CA LYS A 115 2.32 14.45 11.30
C LYS A 115 2.35 15.16 9.94
N PHE A 116 2.24 14.40 8.86
CA PHE A 116 2.11 14.96 7.52
C PHE A 116 0.84 15.81 7.39
N LYS A 117 -0.32 15.28 7.81
CA LYS A 117 -1.58 16.01 7.80
C LYS A 117 -1.48 17.32 8.59
N ASP A 118 -0.94 17.27 9.82
CA ASP A 118 -0.80 18.44 10.70
C ASP A 118 0.13 19.49 10.07
N TRP A 119 1.23 19.05 9.46
CA TRP A 119 2.14 19.93 8.73
C TRP A 119 1.43 20.54 7.52
N TRP A 120 0.73 19.74 6.73
CA TRP A 120 0.04 20.21 5.53
C TRP A 120 -1.05 21.23 5.85
N MET A 121 -1.82 21.02 6.91
CA MET A 121 -2.81 22.00 7.38
C MET A 121 -2.19 23.32 7.82
N LYS A 122 -0.98 23.30 8.39
CA LYS A 122 -0.24 24.54 8.72
C LYS A 122 0.19 25.28 7.45
N VAL A 123 0.72 24.56 6.46
CA VAL A 123 1.10 25.13 5.16
C VAL A 123 -0.11 25.80 4.50
N GLN A 124 -1.24 25.09 4.40
CA GLN A 124 -2.46 25.66 3.80
C GLN A 124 -3.01 26.87 4.56
N SER A 125 -2.84 26.94 5.86
CA SER A 125 -3.27 28.08 6.69
C SER A 125 -2.28 29.25 6.73
N GLY A 126 -1.14 29.15 6.02
CA GLY A 126 -0.09 30.18 6.04
C GLY A 126 0.60 30.35 7.40
N LYS A 127 0.48 29.36 8.29
CA LYS A 127 1.10 29.33 9.62
C LYS A 127 2.39 28.52 9.65
N ASP A 128 2.90 28.16 8.47
CA ASP A 128 4.14 27.42 8.32
C ASP A 128 5.32 28.30 8.77
N ARG A 129 6.21 27.75 9.62
CA ARG A 129 7.43 28.42 10.01
C ARG A 129 8.51 28.01 9.02
N GLU A 130 9.43 28.93 8.68
CA GLU A 130 10.57 28.62 7.80
C GLU A 130 11.37 27.39 8.28
N GLU A 131 11.43 27.16 9.58
CA GLU A 131 12.08 25.98 10.20
C GLU A 131 11.40 24.66 9.85
N ASP A 132 10.07 24.66 9.69
CA ASP A 132 9.27 23.47 9.36
C ASP A 132 9.36 23.10 7.87
N SER A 133 9.81 24.02 7.01
CA SER A 133 9.91 23.86 5.55
C SER A 133 11.34 23.73 5.02
N GLN A 134 12.34 23.45 5.87
CA GLN A 134 13.75 23.37 5.45
C GLN A 134 14.07 22.13 4.60
N SER A 135 13.30 21.05 4.71
CA SER A 135 13.51 19.84 3.92
C SER A 135 13.30 20.12 2.43
N LYS A 136 14.21 19.58 1.60
CA LYS A 136 14.10 19.66 0.13
C LYS A 136 12.78 19.06 -0.37
N PHE A 137 12.35 17.98 0.25
CA PHE A 137 11.07 17.31 -0.03
C PHE A 137 9.89 18.25 0.22
N ARG A 138 9.81 18.87 1.41
CA ARG A 138 8.70 19.77 1.79
C ARG A 138 8.57 20.95 0.83
N LYS A 139 9.69 21.57 0.43
CA LYS A 139 9.70 22.65 -0.57
C LYS A 139 9.19 22.19 -1.93
N SER A 140 9.64 21.01 -2.38
CA SER A 140 9.20 20.42 -3.64
C SER A 140 7.72 20.06 -3.61
N PHE A 141 7.24 19.48 -2.50
CA PHE A 141 5.84 19.07 -2.35
C PHE A 141 4.88 20.26 -2.38
N VAL A 142 5.19 21.33 -1.68
CA VAL A 142 4.41 22.60 -1.72
C VAL A 142 4.36 23.16 -3.14
N SER A 143 5.48 23.13 -3.86
CA SER A 143 5.53 23.59 -5.27
C SER A 143 4.72 22.71 -6.22
N LEU A 144 4.60 21.42 -5.98
CA LEU A 144 3.77 20.49 -6.77
C LEU A 144 2.28 20.75 -6.55
N SER A 145 1.86 20.90 -5.29
CA SER A 145 0.45 21.10 -4.92
C SER A 145 -0.10 22.47 -5.35
N SER A 146 0.76 23.47 -5.53
CA SER A 146 0.34 24.79 -6.02
C SER A 146 0.07 24.84 -7.52
N ARG A 147 0.37 23.76 -8.27
CA ARG A 147 0.14 23.68 -9.73
C ARG A 147 -1.20 23.07 -10.10
N ASP A 148 -1.80 22.32 -9.18
CA ASP A 148 -3.12 21.70 -9.37
C ASP A 148 -4.12 22.40 -8.43
N ASP A 149 -4.99 23.26 -8.99
CA ASP A 149 -6.06 23.99 -8.26
C ASP A 149 -7.16 23.04 -7.70
N GLY A 150 -6.84 21.82 -7.33
CA GLY A 150 -7.77 20.78 -6.96
C GLY A 150 -7.55 20.07 -5.61
N TRP A 151 -6.83 20.71 -4.66
CA TRP A 151 -6.59 20.14 -3.32
C TRP A 151 -7.53 20.72 -2.26
#